data_15027a55719233ba9e94bff05f12bce3
#
_entry.id   15027a55719233ba9e94bff05f12bce3
#
_cell.length_a   1.000
_cell.length_b   1.000
_cell.length_c   1.000
_cell.angle_alpha   90.00
_cell.angle_beta   90.00
_cell.angle_gamma   90.00
#
_symmetry.space_group_name_H-M   'P 1'
#
loop_
_entity.id
_entity.type
_entity.pdbx_description
1 polymer ?
#
loop_
_entity_poly.entity_id
_entity_poly.type
_entity_poly.pdbx_seq_one_letter_code
_entity_poly.pdbx_strand_id
1 'polypeptide(L)'
;MDVVVTMPDPVARQWGDTPQAIGRHLVEDAVIERYRTGRLSHRQVGEALGLNYWQAEAFLKARGVALNYALTDLEADQATLETLLPHP
;
A
#
# COMPACT_ATOMS: atom_id res chain seq x y z
N MET A 1 -4.47 -10.51 -11.77
CA MET A 1 -3.52 -11.62 -11.58
C MET A 1 -3.73 -12.26 -10.22
N ASP A 2 -3.87 -13.55 -10.20
CA ASP A 2 -4.04 -14.29 -8.94
C ASP A 2 -2.75 -15.04 -8.64
N VAL A 3 -2.28 -14.90 -7.40
CA VAL A 3 -1.05 -15.55 -6.96
C VAL A 3 -1.40 -16.51 -5.82
N VAL A 4 -0.97 -17.74 -5.94
CA VAL A 4 -1.17 -18.75 -4.90
C VAL A 4 0.09 -18.86 -4.07
N VAL A 5 -0.08 -18.71 -2.74
CA VAL A 5 1.03 -18.80 -1.79
C VAL A 5 0.76 -19.99 -0.86
N THR A 6 1.76 -20.83 -0.69
CA THR A 6 1.67 -21.99 0.19
C THR A 6 2.55 -21.77 1.40
N MET A 7 1.99 -21.96 2.59
CA MET A 7 2.69 -21.80 3.85
C MET A 7 2.35 -22.94 4.80
N PRO A 8 3.27 -23.31 5.72
CA PRO A 8 2.92 -24.18 6.82
C PRO A 8 1.82 -23.56 7.68
N ASP A 9 0.87 -24.39 8.14
CA ASP A 9 -0.28 -23.90 8.91
C ASP A 9 0.12 -23.06 10.14
N PRO A 10 1.08 -23.46 10.96
CA PRO A 10 1.44 -22.65 12.14
C PRO A 10 1.94 -21.25 11.77
N VAL A 11 2.60 -21.14 10.63
CA VAL A 11 3.09 -19.84 10.14
C VAL A 11 1.93 -19.02 9.61
N ALA A 12 1.08 -19.62 8.78
CA ALA A 12 -0.05 -18.92 8.18
C ALA A 12 -1.00 -18.35 9.24
N ARG A 13 -1.19 -19.07 10.34
CA ARG A 13 -2.08 -18.63 11.42
C ARG A 13 -1.65 -17.36 12.12
N GLN A 14 -0.42 -16.92 11.89
CA GLN A 14 0.03 -15.63 12.42
C GLN A 14 -0.66 -14.44 11.73
N TRP A 15 -1.25 -14.68 10.55
CA TRP A 15 -1.94 -13.63 9.80
C TRP A 15 -3.45 -13.69 9.91
N GLY A 16 -4.01 -14.75 10.46
CA GLY A 16 -5.45 -14.88 10.61
C GLY A 16 -5.89 -16.31 10.82
N ASP A 17 -7.21 -16.51 10.98
CA ASP A 17 -7.79 -17.81 11.25
C ASP A 17 -8.44 -18.43 10.01
N THR A 18 -8.65 -17.66 8.97
CA THR A 18 -9.26 -18.14 7.73
C THR A 18 -8.36 -17.84 6.55
N PRO A 19 -8.44 -18.63 5.47
CA PRO A 19 -7.66 -18.35 4.27
C PRO A 19 -7.88 -16.95 3.72
N GLN A 20 -9.09 -16.42 3.81
CA GLN A 20 -9.40 -15.08 3.32
C GLN A 20 -8.70 -14.01 4.16
N ALA A 21 -8.76 -14.15 5.49
CA ALA A 21 -8.09 -13.20 6.38
C ALA A 21 -6.58 -13.27 6.23
N ILE A 22 -6.04 -14.48 6.13
CA ILE A 22 -4.60 -14.68 5.92
C ILE A 22 -4.16 -14.02 4.63
N GLY A 23 -4.87 -14.27 3.53
CA GLY A 23 -4.53 -13.69 2.24
C GLY A 23 -4.57 -12.16 2.27
N ARG A 24 -5.59 -11.59 2.88
CA ARG A 24 -5.73 -10.15 3.01
C ARG A 24 -4.56 -9.53 3.78
N HIS A 25 -4.25 -10.09 4.93
CA HIS A 25 -3.18 -9.55 5.77
C HIS A 25 -1.82 -9.73 5.14
N LEU A 26 -1.58 -10.84 4.45
CA LEU A 26 -0.33 -11.05 3.71
C LEU A 26 -0.13 -9.98 2.63
N VAL A 27 -1.18 -9.68 1.88
CA VAL A 27 -1.11 -8.65 0.84
C VAL A 27 -0.83 -7.29 1.49
N GLU A 28 -1.52 -6.98 2.58
CA GLU A 28 -1.30 -5.72 3.28
C GLU A 28 0.15 -5.57 3.75
N ASP A 29 0.70 -6.61 4.36
CA ASP A 29 2.07 -6.58 4.85
C ASP A 29 3.08 -6.46 3.71
N ALA A 30 2.85 -7.18 2.63
CA ALA A 30 3.73 -7.11 1.46
C ALA A 30 3.70 -5.72 0.83
N VAL A 31 2.52 -5.14 0.71
CA VAL A 31 2.33 -3.80 0.15
C VAL A 31 3.03 -2.76 1.02
N ILE A 32 2.88 -2.85 2.34
CA ILE A 32 3.54 -1.93 3.27
C ILE A 32 5.06 -1.99 3.10
N GLU A 33 5.62 -3.18 3.05
CA GLU A 33 7.06 -3.34 2.93
C GLU A 33 7.58 -2.75 1.61
N ARG A 34 6.86 -2.98 0.51
CA ARG A 34 7.25 -2.42 -0.78
C ARG A 34 7.12 -0.91 -0.81
N TYR A 35 6.13 -0.36 -0.12
CA TYR A 35 5.99 1.08 0.01
C TYR A 35 7.14 1.67 0.83
N ARG A 36 7.47 1.03 1.96
CA ARG A 36 8.57 1.50 2.82
C ARG A 36 9.90 1.53 2.10
N THR A 37 10.13 0.58 1.20
CA THR A 37 11.38 0.50 0.45
C THR A 37 11.37 1.29 -0.85
N GLY A 38 10.30 2.05 -1.10
CA GLY A 38 10.20 2.90 -2.29
C GLY A 38 9.84 2.16 -3.57
N ARG A 39 9.43 0.90 -3.47
CA ARG A 39 9.09 0.07 -4.63
C ARG A 39 7.65 0.27 -5.10
N LEU A 40 6.79 0.76 -4.24
CA LEU A 40 5.42 1.10 -4.56
C LEU A 40 5.15 2.54 -4.20
N SER A 41 4.42 3.24 -5.05
CA SER A 41 3.94 4.57 -4.76
C SER A 41 2.69 4.51 -3.89
N HIS A 42 2.31 5.65 -3.33
CA HIS A 42 1.05 5.79 -2.59
C HIS A 42 -0.14 5.34 -3.45
N ARG A 43 -0.16 5.74 -4.72
CA ARG A 43 -1.22 5.34 -5.65
C ARG A 43 -1.26 3.83 -5.84
N GLN A 44 -0.10 3.20 -5.99
CA GLN A 44 -0.03 1.75 -6.18
C GLN A 44 -0.47 0.99 -4.94
N VAL A 45 -0.24 1.53 -3.75
CA VAL A 45 -0.78 0.95 -2.52
C VAL A 45 -2.31 0.91 -2.59
N GLY A 46 -2.93 2.01 -3.00
CA GLY A 46 -4.38 2.07 -3.18
C GLY A 46 -4.88 1.08 -4.23
N GLU A 47 -4.20 1.00 -5.36
CA GLU A 47 -4.55 0.05 -6.42
C GLU A 47 -4.47 -1.40 -5.94
N ALA A 48 -3.42 -1.73 -5.20
CA ALA A 48 -3.22 -3.09 -4.70
C ALA A 48 -4.28 -3.51 -3.68
N LEU A 49 -4.76 -2.57 -2.87
CA LEU A 49 -5.69 -2.86 -1.78
C LEU A 49 -7.12 -2.46 -2.08
N GLY A 50 -7.39 -1.91 -3.27
CA GLY A 50 -8.73 -1.44 -3.61
C GLY A 50 -9.16 -0.23 -2.81
N LEU A 51 -8.22 0.64 -2.46
CA LEU A 51 -8.47 1.83 -1.65
C LEU A 51 -8.30 3.09 -2.49
N ASN A 52 -9.09 4.13 -2.17
CA ASN A 52 -8.83 5.43 -2.76
C ASN A 52 -7.65 6.10 -2.06
N TYR A 53 -7.27 7.29 -2.53
CA TYR A 53 -6.10 8.00 -2.00
C TYR A 53 -6.17 8.19 -0.49
N TRP A 54 -7.30 8.66 0.00
CA TRP A 54 -7.48 8.98 1.42
C TRP A 54 -7.52 7.74 2.29
N GLN A 55 -8.13 6.68 1.78
CA GLN A 55 -8.17 5.39 2.46
C GLN A 55 -6.78 4.78 2.55
N ALA A 56 -6.00 4.86 1.48
CA ALA A 56 -4.62 4.36 1.47
C ALA A 56 -3.76 5.13 2.45
N GLU A 57 -3.93 6.46 2.51
CA GLU A 57 -3.20 7.29 3.47
C GLU A 57 -3.54 6.88 4.90
N ALA A 58 -4.82 6.73 5.20
CA ALA A 58 -5.28 6.31 6.52
C ALA A 58 -4.74 4.92 6.88
N PHE A 59 -4.74 4.01 5.92
CA PHE A 59 -4.19 2.67 6.11
C PHE A 59 -2.72 2.71 6.50
N LEU A 60 -1.92 3.47 5.76
CA LEU A 60 -0.48 3.59 6.03
C LEU A 60 -0.23 4.22 7.39
N LYS A 61 -0.97 5.28 7.73
CA LYS A 61 -0.85 5.93 9.03
C LYS A 61 -1.23 5.01 10.17
N ALA A 62 -2.30 4.24 10.00
CA ALA A 62 -2.75 3.28 11.02
C ALA A 62 -1.72 2.20 11.29
N ARG A 63 -0.90 1.88 10.30
CA ARG A 63 0.18 0.90 10.43
C ARG A 63 1.49 1.53 10.89
N GLY A 64 1.50 2.80 11.21
CA GLY A 64 2.69 3.50 11.68
C GLY A 64 3.75 3.69 10.61
N VAL A 65 3.35 3.69 9.35
CA VAL A 65 4.27 3.86 8.23
C VAL A 65 4.37 5.34 7.88
N ALA A 66 5.58 5.87 7.86
CA ALA A 66 5.79 7.25 7.44
C ALA A 66 5.42 7.39 5.96
N LEU A 67 4.71 8.47 5.63
CA LEU A 67 4.38 8.74 4.24
C LEU A 67 5.64 9.03 3.46
N ASN A 68 5.79 8.31 2.36
CA ASN A 68 6.97 8.39 1.53
C ASN A 68 6.64 9.17 0.25
N TYR A 69 7.20 10.37 0.15
CA TYR A 69 7.05 11.20 -1.04
C TYR A 69 8.22 10.93 -1.97
N ALA A 70 8.23 9.72 -2.53
CA ALA A 70 9.21 9.36 -3.55
C ALA A 70 9.06 10.28 -4.76
N LEU A 71 10.13 10.42 -5.53
CA LEU A 71 10.14 11.33 -6.68
C LEU A 71 8.99 11.07 -7.64
N THR A 72 8.66 9.80 -7.89
CA THR A 72 7.57 9.45 -8.77
C THR A 72 6.21 9.88 -8.22
N ASP A 73 6.01 9.77 -6.91
CA ASP A 73 4.79 10.25 -6.27
C ASP A 73 4.70 11.76 -6.34
N LEU A 74 5.81 12.44 -6.08
CA LEU A 74 5.86 13.88 -6.16
C LEU A 74 5.57 14.37 -7.57
N GLU A 75 6.11 13.72 -8.57
CA GLU A 75 5.88 14.11 -9.95
C GLU A 75 4.40 13.98 -10.32
N ALA A 76 3.77 12.89 -9.91
CA ALA A 76 2.35 12.69 -10.15
C ALA A 76 1.51 13.74 -9.43
N ASP A 77 1.84 14.01 -8.18
CA ASP A 77 1.13 15.01 -7.39
C ASP A 77 1.39 16.41 -7.89
N GLN A 78 2.61 16.71 -8.31
CA GLN A 78 2.95 18.00 -8.87
C GLN A 78 2.18 18.29 -10.15
N ALA A 79 2.03 17.30 -11.01
CA ALA A 79 1.25 17.49 -12.23
C ALA A 79 -0.18 17.91 -11.89
N THR A 80 -0.75 17.32 -10.83
CA THR A 80 -2.07 17.69 -10.35
C THR A 80 -2.07 19.08 -9.73
N LEU A 81 -1.07 19.36 -8.89
CA LEU A 81 -0.97 20.65 -8.21
C LEU A 81 -0.71 21.78 -9.18
N GLU A 82 0.12 21.56 -10.17
CA GLU A 82 0.40 22.55 -11.19
C GLU A 82 -0.87 22.94 -11.97
N THR A 83 -1.80 22.00 -12.09
CA THR A 83 -3.07 22.25 -12.73
C THR A 83 -4.03 23.01 -11.81
N LEU A 84 -3.97 22.75 -10.51
CA LEU A 84 -4.93 23.29 -9.55
C LEU A 84 -4.44 24.53 -8.83
N LEU A 85 -3.12 24.64 -8.61
CA LEU A 85 -2.53 25.73 -7.83
C LEU A 85 -1.54 26.50 -8.67
N PRO A 86 -1.51 27.83 -8.50
CA PRO A 86 -0.42 28.61 -9.09
C PRO A 86 0.88 28.09 -8.49
N HIS A 87 1.84 27.88 -9.33
CA HIS A 87 3.16 27.47 -8.84
C HIS A 87 3.78 28.61 -8.08
N PRO A 88 4.25 28.36 -6.88
CA PRO A 88 5.07 29.34 -6.22
C PRO A 88 6.38 29.51 -6.94
#